data_31c69844c6c043b3fc50fc495b7b1013
#
_entry.id   31c69844c6c043b3fc50fc495b7b1013
#
_cell.length_a   1.000
_cell.length_b   1.000
_cell.length_c   1.000
_cell.angle_alpha   90.00
_cell.angle_beta   90.00
_cell.angle_gamma   90.00
#
_symmetry.space_group_name_H-M   'P 1'
#
loop_
_entity.id
_entity.type
_entity.pdbx_description
1 polymer ?
#
loop_
_entity_poly.entity_id
_entity_poly.type
_entity_poly.pdbx_seq_one_letter_code
_entity_poly.pdbx_strand_id
1 'polypeptide(L)'
;MFKDYIKPEWEDIKNKNGGRWIYDIAWDKSKHQFISQYTENVWTKLILSLIGNLFEETEYFICGVVLSIRHYNNKICIWTCNQNEETNLKIGNLFKKNCELTKNDKIYYQLHNRNPKDGYEPLYQL
;
A
#
# COMPACT_ATOMS: atom_id res chain seq x y z
N MET A 1 -1.24 -1.81 -10.42
CA MET A 1 -2.31 -2.69 -10.92
C MET A 1 -3.63 -2.34 -10.25
N PHE A 2 -4.64 -2.05 -11.05
CA PHE A 2 -5.97 -1.69 -10.56
C PHE A 2 -7.03 -2.57 -11.22
N LYS A 3 -8.19 -2.69 -10.58
CA LYS A 3 -9.33 -3.40 -11.18
C LYS A 3 -9.81 -2.63 -12.41
N ASP A 4 -10.28 -3.35 -13.43
CA ASP A 4 -10.60 -2.78 -14.75
C ASP A 4 -11.60 -1.62 -14.72
N TYR A 5 -12.51 -1.62 -13.76
CA TYR A 5 -13.55 -0.60 -13.65
C TYR A 5 -13.18 0.57 -12.70
N ILE A 6 -11.94 0.59 -12.19
CA ILE A 6 -11.46 1.61 -11.28
C ILE A 6 -10.21 2.27 -11.87
N LYS A 7 -10.24 3.60 -12.02
CA LYS A 7 -9.07 4.35 -12.45
C LYS A 7 -8.12 4.56 -11.28
N PRO A 8 -6.79 4.58 -11.49
CA PRO A 8 -5.82 4.82 -10.42
C PRO A 8 -5.75 6.31 -10.04
N GLU A 9 -6.90 6.93 -9.86
CA GLU A 9 -7.05 8.32 -9.46
C GLU A 9 -7.90 8.36 -8.20
N TRP A 10 -7.48 9.16 -7.21
CA TRP A 10 -8.23 9.25 -5.96
C TRP A 10 -9.63 9.85 -6.16
N GLU A 11 -9.83 10.61 -7.25
CA GLU A 11 -11.12 11.21 -7.59
C GLU A 11 -12.14 10.19 -8.08
N ASP A 12 -11.70 9.00 -8.52
CA ASP A 12 -12.64 7.95 -8.89
C ASP A 12 -13.53 7.64 -7.69
N ILE A 13 -14.83 7.49 -7.93
CA ILE A 13 -15.81 7.32 -6.85
C ILE A 13 -15.50 6.10 -5.97
N LYS A 14 -14.86 5.06 -6.55
CA LYS A 14 -14.46 3.87 -5.80
C LYS A 14 -13.26 4.13 -4.89
N ASN A 15 -12.43 5.12 -5.19
CA ASN A 15 -11.27 5.49 -4.39
C ASN A 15 -11.57 6.63 -3.40
N LYS A 16 -12.56 7.46 -3.71
CA LYS A 16 -12.83 8.71 -2.99
C LYS A 16 -13.05 8.53 -1.49
N ASN A 17 -13.71 7.45 -1.08
CA ASN A 17 -14.01 7.18 0.32
C ASN A 17 -13.00 6.25 0.97
N GLY A 18 -11.89 5.98 0.30
CA GLY A 18 -10.87 5.11 0.81
C GLY A 18 -9.56 5.82 1.10
N GLY A 19 -8.52 5.03 1.15
CA GLY A 19 -7.17 5.49 1.38
C GLY A 19 -6.17 4.50 0.85
N ARG A 20 -4.96 4.57 1.35
CA ARG A 20 -3.89 3.68 0.92
C ARG A 20 -2.96 3.32 2.07
N TRP A 21 -2.53 2.07 2.11
CA TRP A 21 -1.40 1.63 2.91
C TRP A 21 -0.13 1.91 2.13
N ILE A 22 0.86 2.49 2.78
CA ILE A 22 2.13 2.89 2.15
C ILE A 22 3.27 2.20 2.87
N TYR A 23 4.07 1.44 2.13
CA TYR A 23 5.36 0.93 2.58
C TYR A 23 6.44 1.74 1.86
N ASP A 24 7.20 2.51 2.64
CA ASP A 24 8.21 3.43 2.14
C ASP A 24 9.58 2.80 2.35
N ILE A 25 10.29 2.54 1.25
CA ILE A 25 11.62 1.92 1.28
C ILE A 25 12.64 3.02 1.04
N ALA A 26 13.35 3.42 2.09
CA ALA A 26 14.31 4.52 2.03
C ALA A 26 15.50 4.18 1.12
N TRP A 27 15.96 5.17 0.38
CA TRP A 27 17.11 5.05 -0.50
C TRP A 27 18.42 5.24 0.24
N ASP A 28 19.37 4.34 -0.02
CA ASP A 28 20.74 4.42 0.47
C ASP A 28 21.66 4.14 -0.71
N LYS A 29 22.52 5.11 -1.07
CA LYS A 29 23.41 4.99 -2.21
C LYS A 29 24.34 3.78 -2.13
N SER A 30 24.77 3.43 -0.92
CA SER A 30 25.67 2.30 -0.71
C SER A 30 25.01 0.95 -0.95
N LYS A 31 23.65 0.92 -0.97
CA LYS A 31 22.86 -0.29 -1.10
C LYS A 31 21.93 -0.26 -2.31
N HIS A 32 22.27 0.50 -3.35
CA HIS A 32 21.43 0.71 -4.52
C HIS A 32 20.88 -0.58 -5.12
N GLN A 33 21.76 -1.53 -5.45
CA GLN A 33 21.35 -2.81 -6.03
C GLN A 33 20.47 -3.61 -5.06
N PHE A 34 20.84 -3.60 -3.80
CA PHE A 34 20.11 -4.31 -2.75
C PHE A 34 18.68 -3.76 -2.61
N ILE A 35 18.53 -2.43 -2.61
CA ILE A 35 17.23 -1.80 -2.48
C ILE A 35 16.34 -2.08 -3.68
N SER A 36 16.89 -2.05 -4.90
CA SER A 36 16.14 -2.37 -6.11
C SER A 36 15.65 -3.81 -6.08
N GLN A 37 16.54 -4.74 -5.73
CA GLN A 37 16.19 -6.17 -5.64
C GLN A 37 15.17 -6.42 -4.52
N TYR A 38 15.36 -5.78 -3.38
CA TYR A 38 14.45 -5.90 -2.25
C TYR A 38 13.05 -5.39 -2.61
N THR A 39 12.98 -4.23 -3.26
CA THR A 39 11.70 -3.64 -3.70
C THR A 39 10.98 -4.58 -4.66
N GLU A 40 11.71 -5.13 -5.63
CA GLU A 40 11.15 -6.08 -6.60
C GLU A 40 10.62 -7.33 -5.90
N ASN A 41 11.35 -7.85 -4.92
CA ASN A 41 10.93 -9.03 -4.16
C ASN A 41 9.63 -8.76 -3.38
N VAL A 42 9.53 -7.62 -2.70
CA VAL A 42 8.32 -7.26 -1.96
C VAL A 42 7.15 -7.08 -2.92
N TRP A 43 7.36 -6.38 -4.03
CA TRP A 43 6.34 -6.17 -5.06
C TRP A 43 5.83 -7.50 -5.61
N THR A 44 6.76 -8.42 -5.93
CA THR A 44 6.40 -9.73 -6.44
C THR A 44 5.55 -10.51 -5.44
N LYS A 45 5.93 -10.50 -4.17
CA LYS A 45 5.15 -11.17 -3.12
C LYS A 45 3.75 -10.58 -3.00
N LEU A 46 3.62 -9.26 -3.12
CA LEU A 46 2.32 -8.59 -3.08
C LEU A 46 1.44 -9.03 -4.25
N ILE A 47 1.97 -9.00 -5.48
CA ILE A 47 1.21 -9.40 -6.67
C ILE A 47 0.78 -10.87 -6.58
N LEU A 48 1.69 -11.76 -6.18
CA LEU A 48 1.37 -13.18 -6.01
C LEU A 48 0.33 -13.40 -4.92
N SER A 49 0.36 -12.61 -3.86
CA SER A 49 -0.63 -12.68 -2.78
C SER A 49 -2.04 -12.32 -3.27
N LEU A 50 -2.14 -11.33 -4.14
CA LEU A 50 -3.42 -10.93 -4.73
C LEU A 50 -3.94 -12.00 -5.68
N ILE A 51 -3.08 -12.55 -6.53
CA ILE A 51 -3.44 -13.62 -7.45
C ILE A 51 -3.87 -14.87 -6.68
N GLY A 52 -3.18 -15.18 -5.59
CA GLY A 52 -3.46 -16.34 -4.74
C GLY A 52 -4.58 -16.15 -3.73
N ASN A 53 -5.27 -15.02 -3.74
CA ASN A 53 -6.36 -14.67 -2.82
C ASN A 53 -5.94 -14.72 -1.34
N LEU A 54 -4.70 -14.32 -1.04
CA LEU A 54 -4.17 -14.33 0.32
C LEU A 54 -4.63 -13.11 1.15
N PHE A 55 -5.39 -12.20 0.56
CA PHE A 55 -6.06 -11.12 1.29
C PHE A 55 -7.48 -11.51 1.73
N GLU A 56 -7.89 -12.73 1.40
CA GLU A 56 -9.16 -13.30 1.86
C GLU A 56 -10.35 -12.41 1.46
N GLU A 57 -11.35 -12.28 2.33
CA GLU A 57 -12.53 -11.46 2.08
C GLU A 57 -12.21 -9.96 1.97
N THR A 58 -11.06 -9.51 2.48
CA THR A 58 -10.68 -8.10 2.37
C THR A 58 -10.33 -7.68 0.95
N GLU A 59 -10.06 -8.64 0.05
CA GLU A 59 -9.74 -8.34 -1.35
C GLU A 59 -10.85 -7.52 -2.02
N TYR A 60 -12.09 -7.72 -1.61
CA TYR A 60 -13.22 -6.95 -2.13
C TYR A 60 -13.02 -5.44 -1.93
N PHE A 61 -12.33 -5.03 -0.88
CA PHE A 61 -12.10 -3.64 -0.53
C PHE A 61 -10.79 -3.08 -1.07
N ILE A 62 -10.00 -3.90 -1.77
CA ILE A 62 -8.75 -3.46 -2.40
C ILE A 62 -9.04 -3.00 -3.81
N CYS A 63 -8.76 -1.72 -4.10
CA CYS A 63 -8.96 -1.15 -5.44
C CYS A 63 -7.81 -1.51 -6.38
N GLY A 64 -6.59 -1.49 -5.85
CA GLY A 64 -5.40 -1.78 -6.64
C GLY A 64 -4.15 -1.58 -5.83
N VAL A 65 -3.01 -1.81 -6.47
CA VAL A 65 -1.68 -1.66 -5.87
C VAL A 65 -0.80 -0.83 -6.80
N VAL A 66 0.10 -0.05 -6.21
CA VAL A 66 0.95 0.87 -6.97
C VAL A 66 2.39 0.74 -6.49
N LEU A 67 3.31 0.63 -7.43
CA LEU A 67 4.75 0.71 -7.18
C LEU A 67 5.24 2.04 -7.73
N SER A 68 5.88 2.85 -6.87
CA SER A 68 6.49 4.12 -7.27
C SER A 68 7.99 4.05 -7.01
N ILE A 69 8.78 4.25 -8.06
CA ILE A 69 10.24 4.31 -7.98
C ILE A 69 10.64 5.78 -8.07
N ARG A 70 11.29 6.30 -7.03
CA ARG A 70 11.68 7.71 -6.95
C ARG A 70 13.16 7.84 -6.58
N HIS A 71 13.71 9.07 -6.66
CA HIS A 71 15.13 9.33 -6.40
C HIS A 71 15.55 9.02 -4.96
N TYR A 72 14.67 9.24 -4.00
CA TYR A 72 15.01 9.15 -2.58
C TYR A 72 14.38 7.94 -1.88
N ASN A 73 13.35 7.36 -2.49
CA ASN A 73 12.67 6.22 -1.89
C ASN A 73 11.81 5.51 -2.92
N ASN A 74 11.55 4.23 -2.66
CA ASN A 74 10.55 3.47 -3.40
C ASN A 74 9.33 3.31 -2.51
N LYS A 75 8.15 3.37 -3.10
CA LYS A 75 6.90 3.18 -2.36
C LYS A 75 6.08 2.07 -2.95
N ILE A 76 5.56 1.21 -2.09
CA ILE A 76 4.60 0.17 -2.48
C ILE A 76 3.32 0.47 -1.72
N CYS A 77 2.22 0.65 -2.45
CA CYS A 77 0.95 1.08 -1.87
C CYS A 77 -0.17 0.10 -2.21
N ILE A 78 -1.06 -0.09 -1.26
CA ILE A 78 -2.35 -0.78 -1.48
C ILE A 78 -3.45 0.24 -1.30
N TRP A 79 -4.22 0.47 -2.35
CA TRP A 79 -5.36 1.39 -2.34
C TRP A 79 -6.63 0.66 -1.94
N THR A 80 -7.35 1.23 -0.99
CA THR A 80 -8.60 0.67 -0.47
C THR A 80 -9.78 1.59 -0.80
N CYS A 81 -10.98 1.03 -0.81
CA CYS A 81 -12.19 1.77 -1.19
C CYS A 81 -13.19 1.96 -0.05
N ASN A 82 -12.75 1.79 1.21
CA ASN A 82 -13.63 1.95 2.37
C ASN A 82 -12.93 2.68 3.52
N GLN A 83 -13.70 3.15 4.50
CA GLN A 83 -13.18 3.84 5.67
C GLN A 83 -13.36 3.03 6.96
N ASN A 84 -13.71 1.76 6.86
CA ASN A 84 -13.85 0.91 8.03
C ASN A 84 -12.48 0.59 8.61
N GLU A 85 -12.24 1.02 9.85
CA GLU A 85 -10.95 0.85 10.51
C GLU A 85 -10.55 -0.62 10.63
N GLU A 86 -11.48 -1.47 11.08
CA GLU A 86 -11.20 -2.89 11.27
C GLU A 86 -10.77 -3.56 9.96
N THR A 87 -11.49 -3.30 8.88
CA THR A 87 -11.16 -3.85 7.56
C THR A 87 -9.81 -3.34 7.09
N ASN A 88 -9.55 -2.05 7.22
CA ASN A 88 -8.29 -1.46 6.78
C ASN A 88 -7.10 -1.97 7.60
N LEU A 89 -7.27 -2.14 8.91
CA LEU A 89 -6.22 -2.72 9.75
C LEU A 89 -5.94 -4.17 9.37
N LYS A 90 -6.97 -4.94 9.04
CA LYS A 90 -6.79 -6.32 8.57
C LYS A 90 -6.01 -6.35 7.27
N ILE A 91 -6.31 -5.46 6.32
CA ILE A 91 -5.57 -5.34 5.07
C ILE A 91 -4.10 -5.01 5.35
N GLY A 92 -3.83 -4.07 6.26
CA GLY A 92 -2.46 -3.71 6.62
C GLY A 92 -1.70 -4.87 7.25
N ASN A 93 -2.33 -5.62 8.14
CA ASN A 93 -1.70 -6.78 8.76
C ASN A 93 -1.42 -7.88 7.73
N LEU A 94 -2.34 -8.11 6.79
CA LEU A 94 -2.12 -9.08 5.71
C LEU A 94 -1.03 -8.61 4.74
N PHE A 95 -0.95 -7.31 4.49
CA PHE A 95 0.14 -6.73 3.70
C PHE A 95 1.50 -7.08 4.31
N LYS A 96 1.66 -6.83 5.61
CA LYS A 96 2.89 -7.15 6.30
C LYS A 96 3.18 -8.66 6.31
N LYS A 97 2.18 -9.47 6.59
CA LYS A 97 2.32 -10.93 6.62
C LYS A 97 2.67 -11.51 5.26
N ASN A 98 1.92 -11.14 4.22
CA ASN A 98 2.08 -11.73 2.89
C ASN A 98 3.38 -11.30 2.21
N CYS A 99 3.85 -10.10 2.51
CA CYS A 99 5.13 -9.59 1.99
C CYS A 99 6.31 -9.91 2.92
N GLU A 100 6.07 -10.63 4.01
CA GLU A 100 7.10 -11.03 4.98
C GLU A 100 7.85 -9.85 5.58
N LEU A 101 7.12 -8.77 5.84
CA LEU A 101 7.69 -7.60 6.50
C LEU A 101 7.90 -7.87 7.99
N THR A 102 8.94 -7.28 8.57
CA THR A 102 9.30 -7.48 9.97
C THR A 102 8.64 -6.43 10.88
N LYS A 103 8.82 -6.56 12.18
CA LYS A 103 8.36 -5.56 13.15
C LYS A 103 9.02 -4.20 12.94
N ASN A 104 10.23 -4.19 12.36
CA ASN A 104 10.97 -2.96 12.09
C ASN A 104 10.48 -2.26 10.82
N ASP A 105 9.79 -2.98 9.94
CA ASP A 105 9.21 -2.42 8.73
C ASP A 105 7.87 -1.80 9.07
N LYS A 106 7.78 -0.48 8.94
CA LYS A 106 6.55 0.24 9.26
C LYS A 106 5.77 0.56 7.99
N ILE A 107 4.45 0.37 8.05
CA ILE A 107 3.54 0.82 7.02
C ILE A 107 2.55 1.80 7.64
N TYR A 108 2.04 2.73 6.86
CA TYR A 108 1.11 3.73 7.35
C TYR A 108 -0.03 3.95 6.37
N TYR A 109 -1.18 4.34 6.90
CA TYR A 109 -2.41 4.52 6.13
C TYR A 109 -2.79 5.99 6.04
N GLN A 110 -3.06 6.46 4.82
CA GLN A 110 -3.52 7.82 4.57
C GLN A 110 -4.84 7.80 3.79
N LEU A 111 -5.75 8.69 4.16
CA LEU A 111 -6.99 8.88 3.42
C LEU A 111 -6.69 9.62 2.11
N HIS A 112 -7.37 9.23 1.02
CA HIS A 112 -7.25 9.91 -0.27
C HIS A 112 -7.80 11.33 -0.22
N ASN A 113 -8.95 11.50 0.45
CA ASN A 113 -9.66 12.78 0.52
C ASN A 113 -9.25 13.57 1.74
N ARG A 114 -7.94 13.78 1.91
CA ARG A 114 -7.41 14.51 3.05
C ARG A 114 -7.25 15.98 2.72
N ASN A 115 -7.74 16.86 3.62
CA ASN A 115 -7.50 18.28 3.49
C ASN A 115 -6.02 18.59 3.75
N PRO A 116 -5.29 19.23 2.81
CA PRO A 116 -3.88 19.58 3.03
C PRO A 116 -3.63 20.38 4.32
N LYS A 117 -4.62 21.10 4.81
CA LYS A 117 -4.51 21.87 6.04
C LYS A 117 -4.43 20.99 7.30
N ASP A 118 -4.86 19.75 7.21
CA ASP A 118 -4.85 18.82 8.35
C ASP A 118 -3.50 18.13 8.53
N GLY A 119 -2.50 18.48 7.69
CA GLY A 119 -1.17 17.89 7.75
C GLY A 119 -1.10 16.55 7.04
N TYR A 120 0.07 15.90 7.11
CA TYR A 120 0.31 14.62 6.44
C TYR A 120 0.46 13.45 7.41
N GLU A 121 -0.06 13.60 8.63
CA GLU A 121 -0.01 12.52 9.60
C GLU A 121 -0.82 11.32 9.16
N PRO A 122 -0.28 10.10 9.30
CA PRO A 122 -1.03 8.90 8.95
C PRO A 122 -2.20 8.67 9.92
N LEU A 123 -3.27 8.09 9.40
CA LEU A 123 -4.42 7.74 10.22
C LEU A 123 -4.12 6.50 11.08
N TYR A 124 -3.41 5.52 10.51
CA TYR A 124 -2.97 4.31 11.22
C TYR A 124 -1.50 4.03 10.89
N GLN A 125 -0.83 3.32 11.77
CA GLN A 125 0.54 2.85 11.55
C GLN A 125 0.69 1.44 12.13
N LEU A 126 1.27 0.56 11.33
CA LEU A 126 1.53 -0.83 11.74
C LEU A 126 3.02 -1.18 11.63
#